data_5b378bb67f840b3e183c1e308e57021c
#
_entry.id   5b378bb67f840b3e183c1e308e57021c
#
_cell.length_a   1.000
_cell.length_b   1.000
_cell.length_c   1.000
_cell.angle_alpha   90.00
_cell.angle_beta   90.00
_cell.angle_gamma   90.00
#
_symmetry.space_group_name_H-M   'P 1'
#
loop_
_entity.id
_entity.type
_entity.pdbx_description
1 polymer ?
#
loop_
_entity_poly.entity_id
_entity_poly.type
_entity_poly.pdbx_seq_one_letter_code
_entity_poly.pdbx_strand_id
1 'polypeptide(L)'
;YRVYTRQGRVFSVEDEHGTIAEDMPVVREGRTRAWVSIMYGCNNFCAYCIVPYVRGRERSRDMDKIVAEVRQLVAEGYKEITLLGQNVNSYGKDLDIPQDFADLLAELDKIDGDYLLRFMSSQPKDASFKLFDTMARSRHVAHQLHLPVQSGCDRVLRAMNRPYDKARYLELI
;
A
#
# COMPACT_ATOMS: atom_id res chain seq x y z
N TYR A 1 -15.80 9.37 -20.96
CA TYR A 1 -16.48 10.19 -21.98
C TYR A 1 -16.92 9.37 -23.19
N ARG A 2 -16.05 8.52 -23.76
CA ARG A 2 -16.38 7.66 -24.94
C ARG A 2 -17.51 6.66 -24.67
N VAL A 3 -17.58 6.09 -23.46
CA VAL A 3 -18.63 5.15 -23.04
C VAL A 3 -19.98 5.87 -22.97
N TYR A 4 -20.01 7.07 -22.40
CA TYR A 4 -21.22 7.88 -22.26
C TYR A 4 -21.78 8.34 -23.60
N THR A 5 -20.92 8.75 -24.53
CA THR A 5 -21.36 9.30 -25.82
C THR A 5 -21.71 8.25 -26.88
N ARG A 6 -21.16 7.02 -26.81
CA ARG A 6 -21.35 5.99 -27.83
C ARG A 6 -22.33 4.89 -27.46
N GLN A 7 -22.81 4.84 -26.22
CA GLN A 7 -23.73 3.81 -25.70
C GLN A 7 -23.35 2.36 -26.09
N GLY A 8 -22.06 2.09 -26.21
CA GLY A 8 -21.51 0.80 -26.60
C GLY A 8 -20.45 0.28 -25.65
N ARG A 9 -20.07 -0.99 -25.80
CA ARG A 9 -18.96 -1.56 -25.09
C ARG A 9 -17.66 -0.91 -25.58
N VAL A 10 -16.87 -0.40 -24.63
CA VAL A 10 -15.53 0.11 -24.90
C VAL A 10 -14.53 -0.80 -24.21
N PHE A 11 -13.61 -1.36 -25.01
CA PHE A 11 -12.45 -2.10 -24.53
C PHE A 11 -11.23 -1.21 -24.79
N SER A 12 -10.51 -0.86 -23.77
CA SER A 12 -9.21 -0.21 -23.86
C SER A 12 -8.24 -1.03 -23.02
N VAL A 13 -7.25 -1.59 -23.69
CA VAL A 13 -6.12 -2.28 -23.04
C VAL A 13 -4.89 -1.47 -23.40
N GLU A 14 -4.27 -0.88 -22.41
CA GLU A 14 -3.04 -0.13 -22.57
C GLU A 14 -1.89 -1.04 -22.14
N ASP A 15 -0.96 -1.31 -23.05
CA ASP A 15 0.23 -2.14 -22.79
C ASP A 15 1.35 -1.36 -22.07
N GLU A 16 1.24 -0.04 -22.01
CA GLU A 16 2.22 0.81 -21.34
C GLU A 16 1.90 0.96 -19.84
N HIS A 17 2.93 0.97 -19.02
CA HIS A 17 2.84 1.30 -17.61
C HIS A 17 2.41 2.75 -17.46
N GLY A 18 1.11 2.98 -17.38
CA GLY A 18 0.52 4.32 -17.28
C GLY A 18 1.05 5.09 -16.07
N THR A 19 1.02 6.40 -16.15
CA THR A 19 1.26 7.30 -15.02
C THR A 19 0.14 7.16 -13.98
N ILE A 20 0.47 7.36 -12.71
CA ILE A 20 -0.55 7.45 -11.67
C ILE A 20 -1.34 8.73 -11.88
N ALA A 21 -2.66 8.60 -12.04
CA ALA A 21 -3.54 9.76 -12.09
C ALA A 21 -3.74 10.28 -10.66
N GLU A 22 -3.03 11.34 -10.34
CA GLU A 22 -3.22 12.07 -9.08
C GLU A 22 -4.38 13.08 -9.22
N ASP A 23 -4.88 13.56 -8.09
CA ASP A 23 -5.91 14.60 -7.99
C ASP A 23 -7.26 14.25 -8.66
N MET A 24 -7.53 12.96 -8.90
CA MET A 24 -8.84 12.52 -9.39
C MET A 24 -9.89 12.57 -8.28
N PRO A 25 -11.09 13.14 -8.53
CA PRO A 25 -12.14 13.15 -7.53
C PRO A 25 -12.57 11.72 -7.19
N VAL A 26 -12.45 11.37 -5.92
CA VAL A 26 -12.87 10.06 -5.40
C VAL A 26 -14.23 10.20 -4.74
N VAL A 27 -15.21 9.47 -5.26
CA VAL A 27 -16.53 9.36 -4.61
C VAL A 27 -16.38 8.35 -3.47
N ARG A 28 -16.61 8.80 -2.23
CA ARG A 28 -16.57 7.95 -1.04
C ARG A 28 -17.96 7.77 -0.48
N GLU A 29 -18.32 6.51 -0.26
CA GLU A 29 -19.56 6.16 0.43
C GLU A 29 -19.30 6.14 1.95
N GLY A 30 -20.08 6.93 2.70
CA GLY A 30 -19.93 7.07 4.16
C GLY A 30 -18.89 8.13 4.56
N ARG A 31 -18.84 8.43 5.88
CA ARG A 31 -17.97 9.47 6.45
C ARG A 31 -17.09 8.98 7.60
N THR A 32 -17.06 7.66 7.84
CA THR A 32 -16.30 7.11 8.97
C THR A 32 -14.98 6.50 8.51
N ARG A 33 -14.98 5.82 7.35
CA ARG A 33 -13.82 5.09 6.83
C ARG A 33 -13.45 5.57 5.44
N ALA A 34 -12.15 5.70 5.21
CA ALA A 34 -11.60 6.01 3.89
C ALA A 34 -10.48 5.04 3.53
N TRP A 35 -10.33 4.79 2.23
CA TRP A 35 -9.22 4.04 1.67
C TRP A 35 -8.38 4.96 0.80
N VAL A 36 -7.06 4.91 1.01
CA VAL A 36 -6.08 5.73 0.28
C VAL A 36 -5.08 4.79 -0.38
N SER A 37 -5.11 4.71 -1.70
CA SER A 37 -4.08 3.99 -2.44
C SER A 37 -2.77 4.77 -2.36
N ILE A 38 -1.70 4.11 -1.90
CA ILE A 38 -0.36 4.72 -1.78
C ILE A 38 0.59 4.25 -2.86
N MET A 39 0.29 3.12 -3.49
CA MET A 39 1.09 2.53 -4.57
C MET A 39 0.27 1.56 -5.41
N TYR A 40 0.75 1.24 -6.58
CA TYR A 40 0.16 0.32 -7.54
C TYR A 40 1.19 -0.69 -8.04
N GLY A 41 0.73 -1.86 -8.51
CA GLY A 41 1.59 -2.90 -9.04
C GLY A 41 2.37 -3.67 -7.97
N CYS A 42 3.16 -4.66 -8.39
CA CYS A 42 3.94 -5.50 -7.48
C CYS A 42 5.12 -6.14 -8.20
N ASN A 43 6.31 -6.10 -7.60
CA ASN A 43 7.54 -6.68 -8.13
C ASN A 43 7.86 -8.08 -7.55
N ASN A 44 6.95 -8.67 -6.77
CA ASN A 44 7.26 -9.92 -6.06
C ASN A 44 7.20 -11.18 -6.92
N PHE A 45 6.42 -11.19 -8.00
CA PHE A 45 6.28 -12.34 -8.92
C PHE A 45 6.09 -13.68 -8.21
N CYS A 46 5.26 -13.70 -7.15
CA CYS A 46 4.93 -14.96 -6.47
C CYS A 46 4.32 -15.95 -7.47
N ALA A 47 4.70 -17.21 -7.41
CA ALA A 47 4.40 -18.24 -8.42
C ALA A 47 2.90 -18.43 -8.74
N TYR A 48 2.02 -18.03 -7.85
CA TYR A 48 0.56 -18.16 -7.98
C TYR A 48 -0.17 -16.82 -8.21
N CYS A 49 0.56 -15.70 -8.38
CA CYS A 49 -0.02 -14.37 -8.39
C CYS A 49 0.01 -13.73 -9.78
N ILE A 50 -1.16 -13.30 -10.25
CA ILE A 50 -1.32 -12.62 -11.54
C ILE A 50 -1.02 -11.11 -11.48
N VAL A 51 -0.95 -10.51 -10.28
CA VAL A 51 -0.87 -9.06 -10.10
C VAL A 51 0.24 -8.39 -10.92
N PRO A 52 1.50 -8.86 -10.94
CA PRO A 52 2.56 -8.22 -11.72
C PRO A 52 2.25 -8.11 -13.22
N TYR A 53 1.47 -9.05 -13.73
CA TYR A 53 1.11 -9.13 -15.16
C TYR A 53 -0.09 -8.26 -15.54
N VAL A 54 -0.99 -7.98 -14.58
CA VAL A 54 -2.22 -7.23 -14.85
C VAL A 54 -2.22 -5.80 -14.27
N ARG A 55 -1.37 -5.54 -13.25
CA ARG A 55 -1.22 -4.21 -12.64
C ARG A 55 0.16 -3.60 -12.87
N GLY A 56 1.07 -4.36 -13.49
CA GLY A 56 2.42 -3.93 -13.80
C GLY A 56 3.36 -3.86 -12.60
N ARG A 57 4.48 -3.17 -12.81
CA ARG A 57 5.52 -2.95 -11.79
C ARG A 57 5.05 -2.04 -10.67
N GLU A 58 5.76 -2.11 -9.54
CA GLU A 58 5.53 -1.20 -8.41
C GLU A 58 5.70 0.25 -8.86
N ARG A 59 4.76 1.08 -8.44
CA ARG A 59 4.75 2.53 -8.65
C ARG A 59 4.16 3.15 -7.40
N SER A 60 5.00 3.85 -6.66
CA SER A 60 4.62 4.59 -5.46
C SER A 60 4.05 5.96 -5.85
N ARG A 61 3.05 6.42 -5.12
CA ARG A 61 2.55 7.78 -5.22
C ARG A 61 3.50 8.74 -4.49
N ASP A 62 3.49 9.98 -4.89
CA ASP A 62 4.20 11.05 -4.22
C ASP A 62 3.74 11.19 -2.76
N MET A 63 4.70 11.30 -1.82
CA MET A 63 4.43 11.36 -0.39
C MET A 63 3.61 12.60 -0.02
N ASP A 64 3.93 13.74 -0.58
CA ASP A 64 3.25 15.00 -0.25
C ASP A 64 1.79 14.95 -0.68
N LYS A 65 1.50 14.28 -1.81
CA LYS A 65 0.13 14.06 -2.29
C LYS A 65 -0.67 13.15 -1.36
N ILE A 66 -0.05 12.07 -0.88
CA ILE A 66 -0.69 11.17 0.09
C ILE A 66 -0.96 11.90 1.41
N VAL A 67 0.02 12.65 1.92
CA VAL A 67 -0.12 13.44 3.15
C VAL A 67 -1.22 14.49 3.02
N ALA A 68 -1.30 15.18 1.88
CA ALA A 68 -2.36 16.16 1.61
C ALA A 68 -3.75 15.51 1.59
N GLU A 69 -3.88 14.35 0.92
CA GLU A 69 -5.14 13.59 0.86
C GLU A 69 -5.58 13.12 2.26
N VAL A 70 -4.68 12.54 3.05
CA VAL A 70 -4.99 12.09 4.41
C VAL A 70 -5.37 13.27 5.31
N ARG A 71 -4.65 14.39 5.22
CA ARG A 71 -4.99 15.62 5.97
C ARG A 71 -6.39 16.12 5.65
N GLN A 72 -6.76 16.12 4.38
CA GLN A 72 -8.10 16.50 3.96
C GLN A 72 -9.15 15.55 4.56
N LEU A 73 -8.93 14.23 4.52
CA LEU A 73 -9.85 13.25 5.09
C LEU A 73 -10.03 13.42 6.59
N VAL A 74 -8.95 13.69 7.32
CA VAL A 74 -9.01 13.98 8.76
C VAL A 74 -9.82 15.24 9.02
N ALA A 75 -9.61 16.30 8.25
CA ALA A 75 -10.37 17.56 8.35
C ALA A 75 -11.86 17.36 8.01
N GLU A 76 -12.20 16.45 7.10
CA GLU A 76 -13.57 16.06 6.76
C GLU A 76 -14.22 15.17 7.83
N GLY A 77 -13.47 14.75 8.86
CA GLY A 77 -13.96 13.98 10.01
C GLY A 77 -13.92 12.47 9.86
N TYR A 78 -13.18 11.93 8.88
CA TYR A 78 -12.96 10.48 8.78
C TYR A 78 -12.19 9.96 9.99
N LYS A 79 -12.62 8.83 10.55
CA LYS A 79 -12.08 8.25 11.78
C LYS A 79 -11.17 7.05 11.55
N GLU A 80 -11.28 6.40 10.43
CA GLU A 80 -10.40 5.29 10.06
C GLU A 80 -9.94 5.46 8.61
N ILE A 81 -8.63 5.51 8.41
CA ILE A 81 -8.01 5.65 7.11
C ILE A 81 -7.13 4.42 6.87
N THR A 82 -7.40 3.69 5.79
CA THR A 82 -6.63 2.49 5.44
C THR A 82 -5.79 2.75 4.19
N LEU A 83 -4.48 2.62 4.35
CA LEU A 83 -3.53 2.70 3.23
C LEU A 83 -3.53 1.40 2.45
N LEU A 84 -3.64 1.51 1.12
CA LEU A 84 -3.75 0.38 0.21
C LEU A 84 -2.61 0.33 -0.79
N GLY A 85 -2.18 -0.89 -1.07
CA GLY A 85 -1.23 -1.25 -2.11
C GLY A 85 -1.20 -2.76 -2.28
N GLN A 86 -0.48 -3.28 -3.25
CA GLN A 86 -0.27 -4.71 -3.43
C GLN A 86 0.83 -5.27 -2.52
N ASN A 87 1.76 -4.40 -2.10
CA ASN A 87 2.79 -4.65 -1.09
C ASN A 87 3.21 -3.31 -0.47
N VAL A 88 2.47 -2.81 0.52
CA VAL A 88 2.68 -1.47 1.08
C VAL A 88 4.08 -1.27 1.68
N ASN A 89 4.72 -2.34 2.15
CA ASN A 89 6.06 -2.27 2.75
C ASN A 89 7.15 -1.95 1.72
N SER A 90 6.87 -2.09 0.42
CA SER A 90 7.82 -1.69 -0.63
C SER A 90 7.65 -0.25 -1.11
N TYR A 91 6.71 0.50 -0.53
CA TYR A 91 6.52 1.92 -0.85
C TYR A 91 7.85 2.68 -0.80
N GLY A 92 8.05 3.53 -1.79
CA GLY A 92 9.23 4.39 -1.93
C GLY A 92 10.42 3.77 -2.65
N LYS A 93 10.48 2.44 -2.84
CA LYS A 93 11.63 1.77 -3.47
C LYS A 93 11.84 2.13 -4.94
N ASP A 94 10.81 2.61 -5.60
CA ASP A 94 10.80 3.05 -7.00
C ASP A 94 10.92 4.57 -7.16
N LEU A 95 10.98 5.30 -6.04
CA LEU A 95 11.16 6.75 -6.03
C LEU A 95 12.66 7.10 -5.92
N ASP A 96 13.07 8.18 -6.55
CA ASP A 96 14.44 8.71 -6.49
C ASP A 96 14.76 9.42 -5.15
N ILE A 97 13.97 9.17 -4.11
CA ILE A 97 14.11 9.75 -2.79
C ILE A 97 14.32 8.66 -1.74
N PRO A 98 15.12 8.91 -0.68
CA PRO A 98 15.45 7.90 0.33
C PRO A 98 14.33 7.72 1.38
N GLN A 99 13.08 7.77 0.97
CA GLN A 99 11.91 7.63 1.85
C GLN A 99 11.27 6.27 1.66
N ASP A 100 10.92 5.62 2.76
CA ASP A 100 10.27 4.32 2.78
C ASP A 100 8.87 4.39 3.41
N PHE A 101 8.22 3.24 3.54
CA PHE A 101 6.89 3.15 4.13
C PHE A 101 6.84 3.60 5.60
N ALA A 102 7.91 3.37 6.37
CA ALA A 102 7.97 3.83 7.75
C ALA A 102 8.05 5.36 7.83
N ASP A 103 8.77 6.00 6.90
CA ASP A 103 8.82 7.47 6.81
C ASP A 103 7.45 8.04 6.44
N LEU A 104 6.73 7.42 5.50
CA LEU A 104 5.36 7.81 5.17
C LEU A 104 4.44 7.72 6.40
N LEU A 105 4.50 6.62 7.16
CA LEU A 105 3.69 6.49 8.39
C LEU A 105 4.05 7.56 9.41
N ALA A 106 5.33 7.87 9.58
CA ALA A 106 5.78 8.91 10.50
C ALA A 106 5.30 10.32 10.09
N GLU A 107 5.26 10.62 8.78
CA GLU A 107 4.70 11.90 8.29
C GLU A 107 3.17 11.94 8.48
N LEU A 108 2.48 10.86 8.24
CA LEU A 108 1.03 10.80 8.45
C LEU A 108 0.66 10.91 9.93
N ASP A 109 1.48 10.35 10.85
CA ASP A 109 1.24 10.43 12.30
C ASP A 109 1.37 11.86 12.87
N LYS A 110 2.02 12.79 12.14
CA LYS A 110 2.12 14.21 12.52
C LYS A 110 0.84 15.01 12.27
N ILE A 111 -0.12 14.45 11.53
CA ILE A 111 -1.38 15.14 11.25
C ILE A 111 -2.22 15.16 12.53
N ASP A 112 -2.58 16.36 12.98
CA ASP A 112 -3.43 16.51 14.17
C ASP A 112 -4.86 16.06 13.87
N GLY A 113 -5.47 15.34 14.81
CA GLY A 113 -6.85 14.87 14.69
C GLY A 113 -7.12 13.61 15.51
N ASP A 114 -8.38 13.18 15.49
CA ASP A 114 -8.81 11.92 16.12
C ASP A 114 -9.16 10.92 15.00
N TYR A 115 -8.17 10.12 14.61
CA TYR A 115 -8.30 9.11 13.56
C TYR A 115 -7.39 7.91 13.83
N LEU A 116 -7.71 6.78 13.22
CA LEU A 116 -6.91 5.56 13.22
C LEU A 116 -6.37 5.30 11.81
N LEU A 117 -5.06 5.15 11.69
CA LEU A 117 -4.37 4.81 10.46
C LEU A 117 -4.11 3.30 10.41
N ARG A 118 -4.57 2.66 9.35
CA ARG A 118 -4.35 1.23 9.08
C ARG A 118 -3.67 1.04 7.74
N PHE A 119 -3.12 -0.14 7.55
CA PHE A 119 -2.63 -0.57 6.24
C PHE A 119 -2.78 -2.08 6.08
N MET A 120 -2.75 -2.53 4.84
CA MET A 120 -2.91 -3.94 4.47
C MET A 120 -1.87 -4.36 3.42
N SER A 121 -1.78 -5.67 3.17
CA SER A 121 -0.92 -6.23 2.12
C SER A 121 0.58 -6.06 2.38
N SER A 122 1.00 -6.36 3.60
CA SER A 122 2.42 -6.42 3.95
C SER A 122 3.05 -7.74 3.50
N GLN A 123 4.36 -7.71 3.24
CA GLN A 123 5.14 -8.90 2.90
C GLN A 123 6.36 -9.03 3.82
N PRO A 124 6.66 -10.24 4.36
CA PRO A 124 7.76 -10.44 5.31
C PRO A 124 9.13 -9.99 4.80
N LYS A 125 9.42 -10.12 3.49
CA LYS A 125 10.71 -9.69 2.94
C LYS A 125 10.97 -8.18 3.09
N ASP A 126 9.90 -7.38 3.06
CA ASP A 126 9.95 -5.92 3.09
C ASP A 126 9.60 -5.35 4.47
N ALA A 127 9.28 -6.21 5.44
CA ALA A 127 9.09 -5.82 6.83
C ALA A 127 10.43 -5.48 7.49
N SER A 128 10.50 -4.33 8.15
CA SER A 128 11.71 -3.82 8.79
C SER A 128 11.48 -3.48 10.25
N PHE A 129 12.54 -3.54 11.07
CA PHE A 129 12.46 -3.08 12.45
C PHE A 129 12.16 -1.58 12.56
N LYS A 130 12.59 -0.77 11.57
CA LYS A 130 12.21 0.64 11.46
C LYS A 130 10.70 0.80 11.38
N LEU A 131 10.02 -0.03 10.56
CA LEU A 131 8.56 -0.02 10.46
C LEU A 131 7.91 -0.34 11.80
N PHE A 132 8.38 -1.39 12.48
CA PHE A 132 7.82 -1.80 13.79
C PHE A 132 8.02 -0.74 14.87
N ASP A 133 9.20 -0.12 14.90
CA ASP A 133 9.51 0.97 15.83
C ASP A 133 8.64 2.20 15.55
N THR A 134 8.44 2.54 14.27
CA THR A 134 7.52 3.62 13.87
C THR A 134 6.10 3.31 14.32
N MET A 135 5.58 2.11 14.07
CA MET A 135 4.25 1.70 14.53
C MET A 135 4.11 1.78 16.06
N ALA A 136 5.12 1.31 16.80
CA ALA A 136 5.10 1.30 18.26
C ALA A 136 5.08 2.71 18.88
N ARG A 137 5.69 3.70 18.21
CA ARG A 137 5.77 5.08 18.70
C ARG A 137 4.64 5.98 18.20
N SER A 138 3.92 5.54 17.16
CA SER A 138 2.85 6.32 16.55
C SER A 138 1.62 6.40 17.42
N ARG A 139 0.96 7.57 17.40
CA ARG A 139 -0.32 7.80 18.09
C ARG A 139 -1.52 7.30 17.30
N HIS A 140 -1.44 7.38 15.98
CA HIS A 140 -2.56 7.12 15.08
C HIS A 140 -2.45 5.78 14.35
N VAL A 141 -1.24 5.22 14.20
CA VAL A 141 -1.06 3.94 13.52
C VAL A 141 -1.56 2.79 14.39
N ALA A 142 -2.48 1.99 13.85
CA ALA A 142 -2.98 0.79 14.53
C ALA A 142 -1.84 -0.18 14.85
N HIS A 143 -1.76 -0.66 16.09
CA HIS A 143 -0.80 -1.67 16.52
C HIS A 143 -1.23 -3.06 16.05
N GLN A 144 -1.52 -3.16 14.75
CA GLN A 144 -1.94 -4.38 14.09
C GLN A 144 -1.23 -4.50 12.74
N LEU A 145 -0.53 -5.60 12.53
CA LEU A 145 0.19 -5.89 11.30
C LEU A 145 -0.35 -7.15 10.62
N HIS A 146 -0.85 -7.01 9.41
CA HIS A 146 -1.17 -8.15 8.56
C HIS A 146 0.10 -8.60 7.83
N LEU A 147 0.77 -9.63 8.36
CA LEU A 147 2.03 -10.16 7.84
C LEU A 147 1.88 -11.67 7.52
N PRO A 148 1.34 -12.04 6.36
CA PRO A 148 1.03 -13.43 6.06
C PRO A 148 2.31 -14.25 5.80
N VAL A 149 2.51 -15.30 6.59
CA VAL A 149 3.66 -16.23 6.47
C VAL A 149 3.63 -17.08 5.21
N GLN A 150 2.45 -17.35 4.67
CA GLN A 150 2.13 -18.19 3.51
C GLN A 150 2.42 -19.70 3.73
N SER A 151 3.59 -20.05 4.28
CA SER A 151 3.93 -21.44 4.64
C SER A 151 5.00 -21.44 5.74
N GLY A 152 4.91 -22.42 6.65
CA GLY A 152 5.95 -22.72 7.63
C GLY A 152 7.07 -23.64 7.09
N CYS A 153 7.07 -23.96 5.79
CA CYS A 153 8.04 -24.84 5.16
C CYS A 153 8.86 -24.10 4.08
N ASP A 154 10.18 -24.02 4.26
CA ASP A 154 11.08 -23.28 3.37
C ASP A 154 11.07 -23.82 1.93
N ARG A 155 10.91 -25.14 1.75
CA ARG A 155 10.77 -25.73 0.41
C ARG A 155 9.52 -25.19 -0.30
N VAL A 156 8.42 -25.04 0.41
CA VAL A 156 7.17 -24.46 -0.14
C VAL A 156 7.35 -22.97 -0.40
N LEU A 157 7.94 -22.21 0.52
CA LEU A 157 8.21 -20.78 0.32
C LEU A 157 9.06 -20.54 -0.95
N ARG A 158 10.11 -21.35 -1.15
CA ARG A 158 10.91 -21.28 -2.39
C ARG A 158 10.10 -21.61 -3.64
N ALA A 159 9.26 -22.65 -3.60
CA ALA A 159 8.38 -23.00 -4.71
C ALA A 159 7.34 -21.91 -5.02
N MET A 160 6.92 -21.14 -4.01
CA MET A 160 6.03 -19.98 -4.14
C MET A 160 6.75 -18.72 -4.60
N ASN A 161 8.05 -18.78 -4.86
CA ASN A 161 8.91 -17.59 -5.13
C ASN A 161 8.84 -16.54 -4.00
N ARG A 162 8.92 -17.01 -2.73
CA ARG A 162 8.99 -16.13 -1.56
C ARG A 162 10.44 -15.97 -1.12
N PRO A 163 11.03 -14.75 -1.19
CA PRO A 163 12.44 -14.50 -0.87
C PRO A 163 12.66 -14.29 0.64
N TYR A 164 12.07 -15.16 1.45
CA TYR A 164 12.31 -15.28 2.89
C TYR A 164 12.08 -16.75 3.30
N ASP A 165 12.61 -17.13 4.44
CA ASP A 165 12.45 -18.42 5.07
C ASP A 165 11.73 -18.32 6.43
N LYS A 166 11.49 -19.47 7.04
CA LYS A 166 10.86 -19.56 8.35
C LYS A 166 11.67 -18.84 9.43
N ALA A 167 13.01 -18.93 9.39
CA ALA A 167 13.87 -18.30 10.39
C ALA A 167 13.71 -16.78 10.34
N ARG A 168 13.79 -16.19 9.14
CA ARG A 168 13.57 -14.76 8.93
C ARG A 168 12.17 -14.31 9.38
N TYR A 169 11.15 -15.11 9.11
CA TYR A 169 9.80 -14.77 9.57
C TYR A 169 9.70 -14.73 11.10
N LEU A 170 10.32 -15.71 11.79
CA LEU A 170 10.32 -15.78 13.26
C LEU A 170 11.12 -14.64 13.92
N GLU A 171 12.11 -14.06 13.24
CA GLU A 171 12.79 -12.86 13.71
C GLU A 171 11.90 -11.61 13.69
N LEU A 172 10.88 -11.59 12.83
CA LEU A 172 10.01 -10.43 12.63
C LEU A 172 8.83 -10.40 13.60
N ILE A 173 8.49 -11.54 14.22
CA ILE A 173 7.34 -11.68 15.13
C ILE A 173 7.80 -11.88 16.57
#